data_963042f4904355ba90fd7bd16d982c61
#
_entry.id   963042f4904355ba90fd7bd16d982c61
#
_cell.length_a   1.000
_cell.length_b   1.000
_cell.length_c   1.000
_cell.angle_alpha   90.00
_cell.angle_beta   90.00
_cell.angle_gamma   90.00
#
_symmetry.space_group_name_H-M   'P 1'
#
loop_
_entity.id
_entity.type
_entity.pdbx_description
1 polymer ?
#
loop_
_entity_poly.entity_id
_entity_poly.type
_entity_poly.pdbx_seq_one_letter_code
_entity_poly.pdbx_strand_id
1 'polypeptide(L)'
;MTSCLIHVDTASTSNIYLTQSSVKKINGNPFQTAIILENQHQRVKSIALKDAQIPIGFWNVRAPYNTATINGTTYTVPPGNYTSTNFVAVLNSTIGTTLGSFAISTVSNFFTFTAAPLTVATFTVPPLSLLAFIGFVTGQSGSFITAQSSYVINFDTYLIIWIENLGQYSGDSGQVTFKIPLEVGSGSILQYSELTHYKQIVQLTDTGFRLDRLNISILDRFGNILNNNGLDWSATFELEYSPVTEYKSILGLPPPVPMDSGPNIVLVGALMLAGLLLILFVKNNE
;
A
#
# COMPACT_ATOMS: atom_id res chain seq x y z
N MET A 1 23.70 13.70 3.18
CA MET A 1 22.58 12.82 2.86
C MET A 1 22.30 12.98 1.38
N THR A 2 21.99 11.91 0.72
CA THR A 2 21.63 11.90 -0.71
C THR A 2 20.18 11.46 -0.79
N SER A 3 19.39 12.08 -1.65
CA SER A 3 18.02 11.64 -1.93
C SER A 3 17.86 11.22 -3.37
N CYS A 4 16.89 10.34 -3.62
CA CYS A 4 16.42 10.01 -4.97
C CYS A 4 14.91 9.96 -4.99
N LEU A 5 14.33 10.25 -6.15
CA LEU A 5 12.90 10.12 -6.40
C LEU A 5 12.64 8.80 -7.10
N ILE A 6 11.64 8.07 -6.61
CA ILE A 6 11.09 6.87 -7.24
C ILE A 6 9.69 7.23 -7.70
N HIS A 7 9.49 7.25 -8.99
CA HIS A 7 8.17 7.44 -9.58
C HIS A 7 7.54 6.10 -9.91
N VAL A 8 6.30 5.93 -9.51
CA VAL A 8 5.48 4.74 -9.71
C VAL A 8 4.32 5.12 -10.61
N ASP A 9 4.13 4.38 -11.69
CA ASP A 9 2.96 4.49 -12.55
C ASP A 9 2.50 3.09 -12.94
N THR A 10 1.35 2.67 -12.47
CA THR A 10 0.82 1.33 -12.72
C THR A 10 0.21 1.16 -14.11
N ALA A 11 -0.08 2.26 -14.84
CA ALA A 11 -0.53 2.20 -16.23
C ALA A 11 0.59 1.75 -17.16
N SER A 12 1.83 1.99 -16.78
CA SER A 12 2.99 1.74 -17.63
C SER A 12 3.61 0.38 -17.32
N THR A 13 3.44 -0.58 -18.20
CA THR A 13 4.27 -1.80 -18.22
C THR A 13 5.62 -1.60 -18.88
N SER A 14 5.80 -0.47 -19.59
CA SER A 14 7.04 -0.08 -20.24
C SER A 14 7.02 1.44 -20.51
N ASN A 15 7.27 2.23 -19.46
CA ASN A 15 7.40 3.66 -19.65
C ASN A 15 8.81 3.95 -20.19
N ILE A 16 8.90 4.29 -21.47
CA ILE A 16 10.14 4.66 -22.16
C ILE A 16 10.84 5.89 -21.54
N TYR A 17 10.14 6.65 -20.70
CA TYR A 17 10.69 7.82 -20.00
C TYR A 17 11.13 7.52 -18.56
N LEU A 18 10.73 6.36 -18.00
CA LEU A 18 11.08 5.93 -16.66
C LEU A 18 11.92 4.66 -16.76
N THR A 19 13.17 4.83 -17.17
CA THR A 19 14.14 3.73 -17.33
C THR A 19 14.55 3.08 -16.01
N GLN A 20 13.90 3.39 -14.89
CA GLN A 20 14.44 3.09 -13.57
C GLN A 20 13.67 2.03 -12.76
N SER A 21 12.52 1.56 -13.23
CA SER A 21 11.76 0.58 -12.43
C SER A 21 10.84 -0.26 -13.30
N SER A 22 10.79 -1.56 -13.06
CA SER A 22 9.74 -2.40 -13.61
C SER A 22 8.58 -2.50 -12.62
N VAL A 23 7.36 -2.23 -13.08
CA VAL A 23 6.13 -2.27 -12.28
C VAL A 23 5.37 -3.55 -12.61
N LYS A 24 5.05 -4.35 -11.59
CA LYS A 24 4.29 -5.58 -11.74
C LYS A 24 3.04 -5.56 -10.85
N LYS A 25 1.86 -5.58 -11.47
CA LYS A 25 0.59 -5.76 -10.75
C LYS A 25 0.48 -7.17 -10.20
N ILE A 26 0.14 -7.31 -8.92
CA ILE A 26 -0.07 -8.61 -8.29
C ILE A 26 -1.51 -9.03 -8.56
N ASN A 27 -1.72 -10.21 -9.11
CA ASN A 27 -3.04 -10.74 -9.49
C ASN A 27 -3.85 -9.78 -10.40
N GLY A 28 -3.18 -8.94 -11.20
CA GLY A 28 -3.84 -7.97 -12.06
C GLY A 28 -4.47 -6.78 -11.32
N ASN A 29 -4.33 -6.68 -10.00
CA ASN A 29 -4.84 -5.56 -9.21
C ASN A 29 -3.82 -4.41 -9.20
N PRO A 30 -4.13 -3.22 -9.75
CA PRO A 30 -3.22 -2.07 -9.72
C PRO A 30 -2.91 -1.59 -8.30
N PHE A 31 -3.81 -1.85 -7.34
CA PHE A 31 -3.62 -1.49 -5.94
C PHE A 31 -2.75 -2.47 -5.14
N GLN A 32 -2.26 -3.51 -5.79
CA GLN A 32 -1.18 -4.38 -5.29
C GLN A 32 -0.07 -4.42 -6.33
N THR A 33 1.05 -3.80 -6.04
CA THR A 33 2.10 -3.57 -7.02
C THR A 33 3.47 -3.85 -6.43
N ALA A 34 4.29 -4.62 -7.14
CA ALA A 34 5.71 -4.78 -6.87
C ALA A 34 6.51 -3.94 -7.88
N ILE A 35 7.39 -3.11 -7.37
CA ILE A 35 8.27 -2.24 -8.16
C ILE A 35 9.69 -2.72 -7.95
N ILE A 36 10.37 -3.11 -9.01
CA ILE A 36 11.78 -3.48 -8.98
C ILE A 36 12.59 -2.23 -9.34
N LEU A 37 13.48 -1.85 -8.45
CA LEU A 37 14.35 -0.69 -8.63
C LEU A 37 15.56 -1.09 -9.48
N GLU A 38 15.92 -0.31 -10.50
CA GLU A 38 17.13 -0.56 -11.29
C GLU A 38 18.40 -0.40 -10.45
N ASN A 39 18.40 0.62 -9.61
CA ASN A 39 19.50 0.88 -8.70
C ASN A 39 19.13 0.38 -7.30
N GLN A 40 20.05 -0.34 -6.70
CA GLN A 40 19.90 -0.79 -5.33
C GLN A 40 20.35 0.32 -4.39
N HIS A 41 19.44 0.70 -3.49
CA HIS A 41 19.75 1.70 -2.48
C HIS A 41 20.15 1.02 -1.18
N GLN A 42 21.35 1.36 -0.70
CA GLN A 42 21.87 0.86 0.58
C GLN A 42 21.69 1.92 1.66
N ARG A 43 21.47 1.49 2.90
CA ARG A 43 21.34 2.38 4.06
C ARG A 43 20.27 3.44 3.89
N VAL A 44 19.09 3.01 3.44
CA VAL A 44 17.93 3.89 3.36
C VAL A 44 17.52 4.29 4.77
N LYS A 45 17.38 5.60 5.01
CA LYS A 45 17.08 6.19 6.32
C LYS A 45 15.62 6.61 6.44
N SER A 46 15.07 7.10 5.36
CA SER A 46 13.68 7.52 5.35
C SER A 46 13.05 7.33 3.97
N ILE A 47 11.73 7.20 3.98
CA ILE A 47 10.91 7.26 2.79
C ILE A 47 9.80 8.28 3.01
N ALA A 48 9.58 9.13 2.04
CA ALA A 48 8.53 10.14 2.06
C ALA A 48 7.62 10.02 0.83
N LEU A 49 6.33 10.26 1.00
CA LEU A 49 5.39 10.41 -0.11
C LEU A 49 5.39 11.88 -0.54
N LYS A 50 5.73 12.14 -1.82
CA LYS A 50 5.78 13.49 -2.40
C LYS A 50 4.48 13.86 -3.09
N ASP A 51 3.97 12.97 -3.91
CA ASP A 51 2.69 13.12 -4.61
C ASP A 51 2.05 11.75 -4.86
N ALA A 52 0.74 11.75 -5.08
CA ALA A 52 0.00 10.60 -5.58
C ALA A 52 -1.23 11.04 -6.35
N GLN A 53 -1.56 10.30 -7.39
CA GLN A 53 -2.77 10.43 -8.19
C GLN A 53 -3.49 9.09 -8.23
N ILE A 54 -4.63 9.02 -7.57
CA ILE A 54 -5.38 7.77 -7.38
C ILE A 54 -6.78 7.97 -7.92
N PRO A 55 -7.13 7.44 -9.09
CA PRO A 55 -8.50 7.40 -9.55
C PRO A 55 -9.37 6.58 -8.61
N ILE A 56 -10.53 7.08 -8.23
CA ILE A 56 -11.45 6.42 -7.31
C ILE A 56 -12.46 5.58 -8.11
N GLY A 57 -12.09 4.33 -8.37
CA GLY A 57 -12.93 3.37 -9.08
C GLY A 57 -13.55 2.28 -8.20
N PHE A 58 -13.14 2.19 -6.94
CA PHE A 58 -13.71 1.21 -6.01
C PHE A 58 -15.10 1.62 -5.53
N TRP A 59 -15.89 0.62 -5.14
CA TRP A 59 -17.27 0.82 -4.69
C TRP A 59 -17.34 1.27 -3.23
N ASN A 60 -18.28 2.17 -2.93
CA ASN A 60 -18.52 2.62 -1.56
C ASN A 60 -19.21 1.54 -0.70
N VAL A 61 -20.01 0.66 -1.31
CA VAL A 61 -20.54 -0.55 -0.66
C VAL A 61 -19.89 -1.77 -1.30
N ARG A 62 -19.15 -2.54 -0.53
CA ARG A 62 -18.36 -3.68 -1.01
C ARG A 62 -18.11 -4.72 0.09
N ALA A 63 -17.71 -5.90 -0.31
CA ALA A 63 -17.24 -6.90 0.65
C ALA A 63 -15.98 -6.38 1.41
N PRO A 64 -15.84 -6.72 2.69
CA PRO A 64 -16.72 -7.56 3.51
C PRO A 64 -17.88 -6.81 4.18
N TYR A 65 -18.07 -5.53 3.91
CA TYR A 65 -18.95 -4.62 4.66
C TYR A 65 -20.40 -4.57 4.14
N ASN A 66 -20.72 -5.32 3.10
CA ASN A 66 -22.00 -5.27 2.40
C ASN A 66 -23.04 -6.27 2.91
N THR A 67 -22.90 -6.74 4.15
CA THR A 67 -23.83 -7.73 4.73
C THR A 67 -24.68 -7.12 5.85
N ALA A 68 -25.94 -7.55 5.93
CA ALA A 68 -26.89 -7.21 6.97
C ALA A 68 -27.52 -8.47 7.54
N THR A 69 -27.56 -8.64 8.86
CA THR A 69 -28.17 -9.81 9.52
C THR A 69 -29.41 -9.38 10.28
N ILE A 70 -30.56 -9.91 9.88
CA ILE A 70 -31.88 -9.63 10.44
C ILE A 70 -32.58 -10.96 10.72
N ASN A 71 -33.10 -11.13 11.93
CA ASN A 71 -33.74 -12.37 12.39
C ASN A 71 -32.85 -13.63 12.17
N GLY A 72 -31.53 -13.49 12.35
CA GLY A 72 -30.57 -14.57 12.14
C GLY A 72 -30.24 -14.88 10.67
N THR A 73 -30.91 -14.24 9.72
CA THR A 73 -30.63 -14.40 8.27
C THR A 73 -29.72 -13.30 7.80
N THR A 74 -28.64 -13.66 7.09
CA THR A 74 -27.70 -12.71 6.51
C THR A 74 -28.05 -12.42 5.04
N TYR A 75 -28.22 -11.16 4.75
CA TYR A 75 -28.48 -10.60 3.41
C TYR A 75 -27.22 -9.93 2.90
N THR A 76 -26.88 -10.15 1.64
CA THR A 76 -25.73 -9.52 0.99
C THR A 76 -26.21 -8.51 -0.03
N VAL A 77 -25.91 -7.25 0.22
CA VAL A 77 -26.18 -6.15 -0.73
C VAL A 77 -25.16 -6.23 -1.86
N PRO A 78 -25.58 -6.14 -3.13
CA PRO A 78 -24.64 -6.11 -4.25
C PRO A 78 -23.60 -4.99 -4.07
N PRO A 79 -22.32 -5.25 -4.37
CA PRO A 79 -21.34 -4.19 -4.38
C PRO A 79 -21.66 -3.10 -5.41
N GLY A 80 -21.43 -1.83 -5.06
CA GLY A 80 -21.74 -0.71 -5.97
C GLY A 80 -21.48 0.65 -5.35
N ASN A 81 -21.63 1.69 -6.17
CA ASN A 81 -21.61 3.08 -5.73
C ASN A 81 -23.04 3.59 -5.58
N TYR A 82 -23.46 3.77 -4.36
CA TYR A 82 -24.81 4.15 -4.01
C TYR A 82 -24.86 5.56 -3.41
N THR A 83 -25.86 6.33 -3.85
CA THR A 83 -26.35 7.46 -3.07
C THR A 83 -27.25 6.94 -1.95
N SER A 84 -27.56 7.76 -0.94
CA SER A 84 -28.46 7.35 0.14
C SER A 84 -29.82 6.86 -0.36
N THR A 85 -30.38 7.52 -1.37
CA THR A 85 -31.69 7.16 -1.96
C THR A 85 -31.64 5.83 -2.68
N ASN A 86 -30.65 5.63 -3.57
CA ASN A 86 -30.48 4.37 -4.30
C ASN A 86 -30.13 3.23 -3.36
N PHE A 87 -29.40 3.51 -2.29
CA PHE A 87 -29.04 2.51 -1.30
C PHE A 87 -30.27 1.96 -0.55
N VAL A 88 -31.20 2.84 -0.15
CA VAL A 88 -32.47 2.40 0.44
C VAL A 88 -33.25 1.48 -0.51
N ALA A 89 -33.32 1.83 -1.79
CA ALA A 89 -34.02 1.00 -2.78
C ALA A 89 -33.37 -0.39 -2.92
N VAL A 90 -32.04 -0.45 -2.95
CA VAL A 90 -31.29 -1.72 -3.05
C VAL A 90 -31.41 -2.54 -1.77
N LEU A 91 -31.33 -1.92 -0.58
CA LEU A 91 -31.61 -2.61 0.67
C LEU A 91 -32.98 -3.29 0.67
N ASN A 92 -34.02 -2.52 0.30
CA ASN A 92 -35.40 -3.03 0.27
C ASN A 92 -35.58 -4.16 -0.74
N SER A 93 -34.95 -4.07 -1.92
CA SER A 93 -35.00 -5.15 -2.92
C SER A 93 -34.24 -6.41 -2.47
N THR A 94 -33.13 -6.24 -1.74
CA THR A 94 -32.29 -7.34 -1.24
C THR A 94 -32.95 -8.11 -0.10
N ILE A 95 -33.58 -7.37 0.84
CA ILE A 95 -34.19 -7.96 2.04
C ILE A 95 -35.59 -8.50 1.74
N GLY A 96 -36.27 -7.88 0.81
CA GLY A 96 -37.64 -8.26 0.42
C GLY A 96 -38.71 -7.65 1.31
N THR A 97 -39.89 -7.44 0.75
CA THR A 97 -41.03 -6.80 1.42
C THR A 97 -41.67 -7.67 2.51
N THR A 98 -41.39 -8.97 2.50
CA THR A 98 -41.90 -9.91 3.50
C THR A 98 -41.29 -9.74 4.87
N LEU A 99 -40.09 -9.17 4.96
CA LEU A 99 -39.41 -8.89 6.22
C LEU A 99 -39.71 -7.47 6.73
N GLY A 100 -39.83 -6.52 5.83
CA GLY A 100 -40.02 -5.12 6.14
C GLY A 100 -39.38 -4.18 5.14
N SER A 101 -39.20 -2.92 5.53
CA SER A 101 -38.60 -1.91 4.66
C SER A 101 -37.74 -0.91 5.42
N PHE A 102 -36.63 -0.52 4.80
CA PHE A 102 -35.80 0.59 5.22
C PHE A 102 -36.28 1.92 4.63
N ALA A 103 -36.13 2.98 5.39
CA ALA A 103 -36.30 4.35 4.93
C ALA A 103 -35.28 5.26 5.63
N ILE A 104 -35.14 6.49 5.14
CA ILE A 104 -34.41 7.54 5.83
C ILE A 104 -35.43 8.56 6.32
N SER A 105 -35.42 8.86 7.62
CA SER A 105 -36.27 9.87 8.21
C SER A 105 -35.89 11.25 7.68
N THR A 106 -36.84 11.97 7.13
CA THR A 106 -36.64 13.34 6.64
C THR A 106 -36.41 14.35 7.76
N VAL A 107 -36.78 14.00 8.99
CA VAL A 107 -36.65 14.85 10.18
C VAL A 107 -35.29 14.65 10.86
N SER A 108 -34.94 13.42 11.14
CA SER A 108 -33.70 13.09 11.89
C SER A 108 -32.51 12.75 11.00
N ASN A 109 -32.73 12.50 9.73
CA ASN A 109 -31.75 11.97 8.78
C ASN A 109 -31.13 10.63 9.23
N PHE A 110 -31.88 9.85 10.03
CA PHE A 110 -31.48 8.52 10.48
C PHE A 110 -32.17 7.45 9.63
N PHE A 111 -31.53 6.30 9.48
CA PHE A 111 -32.19 5.13 8.92
C PHE A 111 -33.27 4.64 9.88
N THR A 112 -34.39 4.24 9.32
CA THR A 112 -35.49 3.57 10.01
C THR A 112 -35.78 2.26 9.32
N PHE A 113 -36.24 1.27 10.09
CA PHE A 113 -36.75 0.03 9.56
C PHE A 113 -38.16 -0.21 10.10
N THR A 114 -39.09 -0.49 9.22
CA THR A 114 -40.47 -0.89 9.55
C THR A 114 -40.63 -2.37 9.19
N ALA A 115 -40.84 -3.22 10.18
CA ALA A 115 -41.11 -4.64 9.94
C ALA A 115 -42.43 -4.84 9.22
N ALA A 116 -42.57 -5.98 8.51
CA ALA A 116 -43.83 -6.36 7.88
C ALA A 116 -44.95 -6.49 8.94
N PRO A 117 -46.23 -6.31 8.55
CA PRO A 117 -47.34 -6.38 9.51
C PRO A 117 -47.31 -7.65 10.35
N LEU A 118 -47.55 -7.51 11.65
CA LEU A 118 -47.58 -8.56 12.65
C LEU A 118 -46.24 -9.30 12.87
N THR A 119 -45.11 -8.71 12.40
CA THR A 119 -43.77 -9.26 12.61
C THR A 119 -42.92 -8.34 13.49
N VAL A 120 -41.86 -8.91 14.07
CA VAL A 120 -40.83 -8.22 14.81
C VAL A 120 -39.49 -8.53 14.15
N ALA A 121 -38.71 -7.50 13.88
CA ALA A 121 -37.35 -7.65 13.42
C ALA A 121 -36.38 -7.58 14.60
N THR A 122 -35.33 -8.38 14.55
CA THR A 122 -34.20 -8.32 15.48
C THR A 122 -32.92 -8.20 14.70
N PHE A 123 -32.12 -7.16 14.99
CA PHE A 123 -30.87 -6.88 14.29
C PHE A 123 -29.69 -7.49 15.03
N THR A 124 -28.86 -8.21 14.27
CA THR A 124 -27.50 -8.59 14.67
C THR A 124 -26.53 -7.69 13.91
N VAL A 125 -25.79 -6.86 14.63
CA VAL A 125 -24.95 -5.82 14.06
C VAL A 125 -23.49 -6.06 14.47
N PRO A 126 -22.76 -6.94 13.78
CA PRO A 126 -21.31 -7.08 14.00
C PRO A 126 -20.59 -5.76 13.74
N PRO A 127 -19.46 -5.49 14.38
CA PRO A 127 -18.58 -4.40 14.00
C PRO A 127 -18.25 -4.47 12.50
N LEU A 128 -18.22 -3.32 11.83
CA LEU A 128 -17.94 -3.21 10.39
C LEU A 128 -18.99 -3.91 9.48
N SER A 129 -20.20 -4.18 10.00
CA SER A 129 -21.33 -4.63 9.14
C SER A 129 -22.05 -3.45 8.51
N LEU A 130 -22.82 -3.73 7.46
CA LEU A 130 -23.61 -2.71 6.78
C LEU A 130 -24.55 -1.98 7.73
N LEU A 131 -25.22 -2.72 8.63
CA LEU A 131 -26.13 -2.14 9.62
C LEU A 131 -25.42 -1.20 10.59
N ALA A 132 -24.17 -1.50 10.98
CA ALA A 132 -23.37 -0.60 11.82
C ALA A 132 -23.07 0.73 11.09
N PHE A 133 -22.75 0.70 9.80
CA PHE A 133 -22.48 1.92 9.03
C PHE A 133 -23.70 2.80 8.80
N ILE A 134 -24.89 2.22 8.81
CA ILE A 134 -26.14 2.99 8.72
C ILE A 134 -26.75 3.28 10.09
N GLY A 135 -25.98 3.08 11.16
CA GLY A 135 -26.28 3.58 12.50
C GLY A 135 -27.10 2.67 13.40
N PHE A 136 -27.36 1.41 13.02
CA PHE A 136 -28.01 0.45 13.89
C PHE A 136 -27.01 -0.21 14.86
N VAL A 137 -27.52 -0.71 15.98
CA VAL A 137 -26.73 -1.40 16.98
C VAL A 137 -27.33 -2.79 17.28
N THR A 138 -26.48 -3.71 17.75
CA THR A 138 -26.91 -5.06 18.09
C THR A 138 -27.98 -5.07 19.18
N GLY A 139 -28.96 -5.96 19.01
CA GLY A 139 -30.05 -6.15 19.98
C GLY A 139 -31.24 -5.21 19.78
N GLN A 140 -31.21 -4.29 18.82
CA GLN A 140 -32.41 -3.56 18.46
C GLN A 140 -33.46 -4.51 17.91
N SER A 141 -34.68 -4.43 18.45
CA SER A 141 -35.81 -5.28 18.08
C SER A 141 -37.11 -4.51 18.15
N GLY A 142 -38.01 -4.80 17.23
CA GLY A 142 -39.33 -4.17 17.20
C GLY A 142 -40.00 -4.24 15.84
N SER A 143 -41.26 -3.74 15.79
CA SER A 143 -41.96 -3.51 14.52
C SER A 143 -41.52 -2.22 13.81
N PHE A 144 -40.98 -1.27 14.56
CA PHE A 144 -40.35 -0.05 14.07
C PHE A 144 -39.04 0.18 14.83
N ILE A 145 -37.94 0.29 14.10
CA ILE A 145 -36.59 0.45 14.65
C ILE A 145 -35.97 1.68 14.02
N THR A 146 -35.41 2.58 14.84
CA THR A 146 -34.65 3.74 14.38
C THR A 146 -33.18 3.55 14.68
N ALA A 147 -32.31 3.87 13.73
CA ALA A 147 -30.86 3.91 13.93
C ALA A 147 -30.49 4.88 15.07
N GLN A 148 -29.44 4.56 15.82
CA GLN A 148 -29.00 5.36 16.95
C GLN A 148 -27.97 6.43 16.60
N SER A 149 -27.43 6.37 15.38
CA SER A 149 -26.48 7.36 14.86
C SER A 149 -26.74 7.67 13.39
N SER A 150 -26.16 8.75 12.92
CA SER A 150 -26.16 9.10 11.50
C SER A 150 -25.48 8.04 10.68
N TYR A 151 -25.91 7.87 9.45
CA TYR A 151 -25.34 6.92 8.52
C TYR A 151 -24.09 7.47 7.81
N VAL A 152 -23.19 6.56 7.46
CA VAL A 152 -22.04 6.84 6.61
C VAL A 152 -22.00 5.79 5.50
N ILE A 153 -22.46 6.14 4.29
CA ILE A 153 -22.42 5.22 3.14
C ILE A 153 -21.01 5.19 2.51
N ASN A 154 -20.31 6.31 2.53
CA ASN A 154 -18.89 6.33 2.16
C ASN A 154 -18.07 5.89 3.36
N PHE A 155 -17.78 4.59 3.42
CA PHE A 155 -17.09 3.98 4.56
C PHE A 155 -15.66 4.46 4.72
N ASP A 156 -15.01 4.84 3.61
CA ASP A 156 -13.64 5.32 3.63
C ASP A 156 -13.59 6.83 3.74
N THR A 157 -12.84 7.31 4.71
CA THR A 157 -12.52 8.73 4.89
C THR A 157 -11.08 9.02 4.50
N TYR A 158 -10.28 7.99 4.30
CA TYR A 158 -8.91 8.05 3.83
C TYR A 158 -8.49 6.70 3.25
N LEU A 159 -7.45 6.73 2.43
CA LEU A 159 -6.73 5.57 1.93
C LEU A 159 -5.40 5.43 2.64
N ILE A 160 -4.88 4.21 2.68
CA ILE A 160 -3.55 3.92 3.19
C ILE A 160 -2.70 3.38 2.04
N ILE A 161 -1.59 4.04 1.73
CA ILE A 161 -0.53 3.44 0.93
C ILE A 161 0.39 2.71 1.89
N TRP A 162 0.48 1.40 1.77
CA TRP A 162 1.31 0.55 2.61
C TRP A 162 2.46 -0.03 1.81
N ILE A 163 3.69 0.14 2.33
CA ILE A 163 4.89 -0.47 1.75
C ILE A 163 5.31 -1.64 2.62
N GLU A 164 4.86 -2.81 2.21
CA GLU A 164 4.89 -4.04 3.00
C GLU A 164 6.31 -4.46 3.39
N ASN A 165 7.21 -4.49 2.41
CA ASN A 165 8.57 -5.00 2.60
C ASN A 165 9.49 -4.09 3.44
N LEU A 166 9.06 -2.89 3.79
CA LEU A 166 9.78 -1.97 4.66
C LEU A 166 9.29 -2.02 6.12
N GLY A 167 8.22 -2.74 6.42
CA GLY A 167 7.61 -2.75 7.75
C GLY A 167 8.59 -3.16 8.86
N GLN A 168 9.42 -4.14 8.62
CA GLN A 168 10.42 -4.62 9.59
C GLN A 168 11.51 -3.60 9.93
N TYR A 169 11.68 -2.54 9.14
CA TYR A 169 12.67 -1.49 9.32
C TYR A 169 12.09 -0.20 9.89
N SER A 170 10.79 -0.14 10.14
CA SER A 170 10.13 1.00 10.77
C SER A 170 10.32 0.94 12.29
N GLY A 171 10.90 2.00 12.88
CA GLY A 171 11.27 2.02 14.30
C GLY A 171 10.10 1.97 15.28
N ASP A 172 8.96 2.60 14.94
CA ASP A 172 7.91 2.86 15.93
C ASP A 172 6.64 2.00 15.75
N SER A 173 6.33 1.54 14.55
CA SER A 173 5.04 0.85 14.29
C SER A 173 5.17 -0.49 13.58
N GLY A 174 6.36 -0.86 13.11
CA GLY A 174 6.53 -2.04 12.25
C GLY A 174 5.81 -1.91 10.88
N GLN A 175 5.38 -0.70 10.51
CA GLN A 175 4.65 -0.44 9.28
C GLN A 175 5.13 0.84 8.61
N VAL A 176 5.34 0.78 7.29
CA VAL A 176 5.56 1.97 6.46
C VAL A 176 4.26 2.30 5.76
N THR A 177 3.55 3.29 6.27
CA THR A 177 2.23 3.68 5.79
C THR A 177 2.13 5.18 5.56
N PHE A 178 1.40 5.56 4.50
CA PHE A 178 1.04 6.93 4.20
C PHE A 178 -0.48 7.03 4.14
N LYS A 179 -1.03 7.99 4.89
CA LYS A 179 -2.47 8.22 4.98
C LYS A 179 -2.88 9.35 4.06
N ILE A 180 -3.75 9.07 3.09
CA ILE A 180 -4.25 10.05 2.14
C ILE A 180 -5.74 10.30 2.43
N PRO A 181 -6.14 11.52 2.84
CA PRO A 181 -7.54 11.86 3.03
C PRO A 181 -8.34 11.64 1.74
N LEU A 182 -9.52 11.02 1.84
CA LEU A 182 -10.41 10.81 0.71
C LEU A 182 -11.40 11.98 0.60
N GLU A 183 -11.02 12.99 -0.18
CA GLU A 183 -11.78 14.23 -0.32
C GLU A 183 -12.68 14.25 -1.57
N VAL A 184 -12.59 13.20 -2.39
CA VAL A 184 -13.31 13.09 -3.67
C VAL A 184 -14.16 11.84 -3.73
N GLY A 185 -15.21 11.86 -4.52
CA GLY A 185 -16.09 10.72 -4.73
C GLY A 185 -15.64 9.79 -5.84
N SER A 186 -16.37 8.68 -6.01
CA SER A 186 -16.16 7.73 -7.10
C SER A 186 -16.23 8.41 -8.48
N GLY A 187 -15.36 7.98 -9.38
CA GLY A 187 -15.20 8.55 -10.72
C GLY A 187 -14.30 9.79 -10.79
N SER A 188 -13.77 10.26 -9.67
CA SER A 188 -12.82 11.38 -9.59
C SER A 188 -11.40 10.87 -9.36
N ILE A 189 -10.42 11.75 -9.52
CA ILE A 189 -9.01 11.48 -9.21
C ILE A 189 -8.68 12.15 -7.88
N LEU A 190 -8.28 11.35 -6.90
CA LEU A 190 -7.71 11.83 -5.65
C LEU A 190 -6.28 12.29 -5.91
N GLN A 191 -5.98 13.52 -5.56
CA GLN A 191 -4.65 14.11 -5.70
C GLN A 191 -4.08 14.42 -4.32
N TYR A 192 -2.91 13.87 -4.04
CA TYR A 192 -2.11 14.20 -2.87
C TYR A 192 -0.83 14.88 -3.32
N SER A 193 -0.44 15.96 -2.64
CA SER A 193 0.86 16.60 -2.80
C SER A 193 1.36 17.07 -1.44
N GLU A 194 2.62 16.87 -1.13
CA GLU A 194 3.23 17.39 0.11
C GLU A 194 3.19 18.91 0.21
N LEU A 195 2.99 19.62 -0.91
CA LEU A 195 2.89 21.09 -0.94
C LEU A 195 1.53 21.58 -0.47
N THR A 196 0.47 20.79 -0.64
CA THR A 196 -0.91 21.15 -0.29
C THR A 196 -1.42 20.41 0.94
N HIS A 197 -0.78 19.30 1.29
CA HIS A 197 -1.09 18.48 2.46
C HIS A 197 0.13 18.50 3.42
N TYR A 198 -0.03 17.84 4.56
CA TYR A 198 1.11 17.70 5.47
C TYR A 198 2.13 16.67 4.94
N LYS A 199 3.40 16.98 5.13
CA LYS A 199 4.50 16.08 4.73
C LYS A 199 4.47 14.80 5.55
N GLN A 200 4.49 13.67 4.88
CA GLN A 200 4.54 12.35 5.51
C GLN A 200 5.90 11.69 5.25
N ILE A 201 6.63 11.45 6.32
CA ILE A 201 7.95 10.81 6.29
C ILE A 201 7.93 9.66 7.27
N VAL A 202 8.38 8.50 6.85
CA VAL A 202 8.64 7.35 7.72
C VAL A 202 10.14 7.18 7.88
N GLN A 203 10.61 7.25 9.12
CA GLN A 203 12.00 6.98 9.44
C GLN A 203 12.24 5.47 9.50
N LEU A 204 13.32 5.04 8.89
CA LEU A 204 13.73 3.64 8.88
C LEU A 204 14.95 3.46 9.78
N THR A 205 15.02 2.34 10.46
CA THR A 205 16.21 1.99 11.25
C THR A 205 17.38 1.77 10.31
N ASP A 206 18.53 2.37 10.64
CA ASP A 206 19.76 2.23 9.84
C ASP A 206 20.34 0.80 10.04
N THR A 207 19.73 -0.16 9.39
CA THR A 207 20.12 -1.58 9.48
C THR A 207 21.14 -1.97 8.41
N GLY A 208 21.53 -1.04 7.54
CA GLY A 208 22.38 -1.33 6.38
C GLY A 208 21.69 -2.19 5.33
N PHE A 209 20.36 -2.33 5.39
CA PHE A 209 19.64 -3.14 4.42
C PHE A 209 19.68 -2.52 3.01
N ARG A 210 19.56 -3.41 2.05
CA ARG A 210 19.56 -3.08 0.63
C ARG A 210 18.14 -3.08 0.11
N LEU A 211 17.73 -1.96 -0.45
CA LEU A 211 16.43 -1.81 -1.08
C LEU A 211 16.57 -2.04 -2.59
N ASP A 212 15.99 -3.11 -3.09
CA ASP A 212 15.93 -3.48 -4.51
C ASP A 212 14.51 -3.45 -5.07
N ARG A 213 13.49 -3.42 -4.20
CA ARG A 213 12.08 -3.35 -4.61
C ARG A 213 11.21 -2.69 -3.55
N LEU A 214 10.04 -2.24 -3.98
CA LEU A 214 8.95 -1.79 -3.13
C LEU A 214 7.71 -2.64 -3.42
N ASN A 215 7.13 -3.26 -2.38
CA ASN A 215 5.83 -3.90 -2.47
C ASN A 215 4.79 -2.95 -1.90
N ILE A 216 3.96 -2.39 -2.76
CA ILE A 216 3.00 -1.35 -2.39
C ILE A 216 1.59 -1.91 -2.49
N SER A 217 0.81 -1.70 -1.42
CA SER A 217 -0.62 -2.00 -1.40
C SER A 217 -1.41 -0.74 -1.02
N ILE A 218 -2.52 -0.50 -1.71
CA ILE A 218 -3.47 0.54 -1.32
C ILE A 218 -4.63 -0.12 -0.57
N LEU A 219 -4.80 0.31 0.67
CA LEU A 219 -5.75 -0.26 1.61
C LEU A 219 -6.85 0.74 1.93
N ASP A 220 -8.00 0.21 2.33
CA ASP A 220 -9.06 0.99 2.97
C ASP A 220 -8.63 1.38 4.41
N ARG A 221 -9.44 2.19 5.08
CA ARG A 221 -9.18 2.63 6.45
C ARG A 221 -9.16 1.49 7.47
N PHE A 222 -9.65 0.31 7.11
CA PHE A 222 -9.70 -0.88 7.97
C PHE A 222 -8.56 -1.85 7.70
N GLY A 223 -7.67 -1.54 6.74
CA GLY A 223 -6.52 -2.34 6.38
C GLY A 223 -6.79 -3.41 5.32
N ASN A 224 -7.95 -3.41 4.66
CA ASN A 224 -8.21 -4.35 3.58
C ASN A 224 -7.73 -3.79 2.25
N ILE A 225 -7.18 -4.67 1.43
CA ILE A 225 -6.73 -4.31 0.08
C ILE A 225 -7.93 -3.93 -0.76
N LEU A 226 -7.86 -2.75 -1.37
CA LEU A 226 -8.89 -2.28 -2.28
C LEU A 226 -8.73 -2.87 -3.68
N ASN A 227 -9.86 -3.07 -4.35
CA ASN A 227 -9.90 -3.34 -5.77
C ASN A 227 -10.43 -2.09 -6.49
N ASN A 228 -9.57 -1.45 -7.28
CA ASN A 228 -9.91 -0.23 -8.01
C ASN A 228 -10.54 -0.48 -9.38
N ASN A 229 -11.14 -1.65 -9.59
CA ASN A 229 -11.77 -2.04 -10.86
C ASN A 229 -10.86 -1.86 -12.09
N GLY A 230 -9.56 -2.13 -11.92
CA GLY A 230 -8.57 -2.06 -12.98
C GLY A 230 -8.02 -0.67 -13.28
N LEU A 231 -8.47 0.38 -12.58
CA LEU A 231 -7.94 1.73 -12.77
C LEU A 231 -6.53 1.85 -12.17
N ASP A 232 -5.64 2.39 -12.96
CA ASP A 232 -4.25 2.60 -12.61
C ASP A 232 -4.06 3.85 -11.74
N TRP A 233 -2.95 3.89 -11.01
CA TRP A 233 -2.56 4.99 -10.13
C TRP A 233 -1.09 5.32 -10.29
N SER A 234 -0.70 6.52 -9.86
CA SER A 234 0.70 6.93 -9.80
C SER A 234 1.05 7.60 -8.49
N ALA A 235 2.32 7.52 -8.11
CA ALA A 235 2.87 8.24 -6.96
C ALA A 235 4.37 8.46 -7.11
N THR A 236 4.89 9.44 -6.39
CA THR A 236 6.32 9.72 -6.28
C THR A 236 6.75 9.60 -4.81
N PHE A 237 7.76 8.78 -4.58
CA PHE A 237 8.40 8.63 -3.28
C PHE A 237 9.79 9.24 -3.30
N GLU A 238 10.19 9.86 -2.20
CA GLU A 238 11.56 10.30 -1.96
C GLU A 238 12.22 9.35 -0.97
N LEU A 239 13.33 8.76 -1.37
CA LEU A 239 14.20 7.99 -0.48
C LEU A 239 15.39 8.83 -0.06
N GLU A 240 15.63 8.93 1.24
CA GLU A 240 16.89 9.45 1.78
C GLU A 240 17.79 8.28 2.17
N TYR A 241 19.03 8.32 1.73
CA TYR A 241 20.01 7.30 2.04
C TYR A 241 21.38 7.89 2.33
N SER A 242 22.19 7.17 3.09
CA SER A 242 23.59 7.52 3.25
C SER A 242 24.39 6.94 2.09
N PRO A 243 25.14 7.75 1.36
CA PRO A 243 26.09 7.19 0.41
C PRO A 243 27.02 6.25 1.18
N VAL A 244 27.38 5.12 0.56
CA VAL A 244 28.45 4.29 1.07
C VAL A 244 29.69 5.17 1.03
N THR A 245 30.05 5.78 2.15
CA THR A 245 31.38 6.34 2.29
C THR A 245 32.31 5.15 2.12
N GLU A 246 33.12 5.16 1.05
CA GLU A 246 34.24 4.26 0.93
C GLU A 246 34.90 4.19 2.30
N TYR A 247 35.13 3.00 2.80
CA TYR A 247 35.84 2.77 4.05
C TYR A 247 37.18 3.50 3.93
N LYS A 248 37.24 4.74 4.41
CA LYS A 248 38.50 5.29 4.80
C LYS A 248 38.92 4.44 5.99
N SER A 249 39.88 3.56 5.73
CA SER A 249 40.46 2.64 6.67
C SER A 249 40.62 3.36 8.01
N ILE A 250 39.85 2.94 9.02
CA ILE A 250 39.96 3.43 10.41
C ILE A 250 41.38 3.20 10.94
N LEU A 251 42.19 2.43 10.26
CA LEU A 251 43.56 2.08 10.61
C LEU A 251 44.62 2.95 9.93
N GLY A 252 44.25 4.00 9.16
CA GLY A 252 45.27 4.84 8.50
C GLY A 252 46.12 4.08 7.46
N LEU A 253 45.75 2.84 7.14
CA LEU A 253 46.37 2.11 6.06
C LEU A 253 45.98 2.76 4.74
N PRO A 254 46.93 2.95 3.80
CA PRO A 254 46.60 3.45 2.48
C PRO A 254 45.56 2.49 1.86
N PRO A 255 44.60 3.03 1.05
CA PRO A 255 43.67 2.17 0.34
C PRO A 255 44.46 1.10 -0.39
N PRO A 256 43.96 -0.18 -0.45
CA PRO A 256 44.62 -1.20 -1.26
C PRO A 256 44.76 -0.60 -2.64
N VAL A 257 46.01 -0.47 -3.08
CA VAL A 257 46.31 0.00 -4.43
C VAL A 257 45.46 -0.88 -5.34
N PRO A 258 44.63 -0.31 -6.25
CA PRO A 258 43.94 -1.15 -7.21
C PRO A 258 44.99 -2.06 -7.80
N MET A 259 44.79 -3.37 -7.69
CA MET A 259 45.63 -4.29 -8.43
C MET A 259 45.31 -4.01 -9.88
N ASP A 260 46.09 -3.08 -10.43
CA ASP A 260 46.15 -2.89 -11.85
C ASP A 260 46.53 -4.25 -12.40
N SER A 261 45.60 -4.94 -13.07
CA SER A 261 45.80 -6.21 -13.72
C SER A 261 46.70 -6.03 -14.96
N GLY A 262 47.65 -5.14 -14.84
CA GLY A 262 48.69 -4.93 -15.82
C GLY A 262 49.70 -6.10 -15.84
N PRO A 263 50.45 -6.25 -16.88
CA PRO A 263 51.30 -7.41 -17.20
C PRO A 263 52.39 -7.71 -16.16
N ASN A 264 52.46 -6.96 -15.07
CA ASN A 264 53.52 -7.06 -14.07
C ASN A 264 53.52 -8.35 -13.26
N ILE A 265 52.37 -9.00 -13.02
CA ILE A 265 52.32 -10.27 -12.31
C ILE A 265 52.93 -11.40 -13.15
N VAL A 266 52.70 -11.35 -14.45
CA VAL A 266 53.30 -12.33 -15.39
C VAL A 266 54.82 -12.10 -15.49
N LEU A 267 55.25 -10.83 -15.47
CA LEU A 267 56.69 -10.50 -15.54
C LEU A 267 57.46 -10.92 -14.27
N VAL A 268 56.87 -10.71 -13.09
CA VAL A 268 57.47 -11.14 -11.81
C VAL A 268 57.50 -12.65 -11.71
N GLY A 269 56.45 -13.33 -12.11
CA GLY A 269 56.42 -14.79 -12.19
C GLY A 269 57.47 -15.37 -13.16
N ALA A 270 57.60 -14.76 -14.34
CA ALA A 270 58.59 -15.15 -15.33
C ALA A 270 60.04 -14.95 -14.85
N LEU A 271 60.34 -13.83 -14.17
CA LEU A 271 61.65 -13.56 -13.59
C LEU A 271 61.99 -14.51 -12.44
N MET A 272 61.03 -14.86 -11.59
CA MET A 272 61.26 -15.88 -10.53
C MET A 272 61.53 -17.27 -11.12
N LEU A 273 60.78 -17.65 -12.17
CA LEU A 273 61.01 -18.94 -12.86
C LEU A 273 62.35 -19.00 -13.55
N ALA A 274 62.77 -17.91 -14.22
CA ALA A 274 64.09 -17.82 -14.87
C ALA A 274 65.22 -17.85 -13.84
N GLY A 275 65.07 -17.22 -12.69
CA GLY A 275 66.05 -17.28 -11.59
C GLY A 275 66.20 -18.69 -11.01
N LEU A 276 65.06 -19.41 -10.85
CA LEU A 276 65.06 -20.78 -10.35
C LEU A 276 65.72 -21.73 -11.34
N LEU A 277 65.51 -21.59 -12.64
CA LEU A 277 66.15 -22.40 -13.70
C LEU A 277 67.66 -22.13 -13.77
N LEU A 278 68.08 -20.87 -13.57
CA LEU A 278 69.49 -20.54 -13.56
C LEU A 278 70.23 -21.20 -12.37
N ILE A 279 69.62 -21.20 -11.20
CA ILE A 279 70.18 -21.88 -10.00
C ILE A 279 70.25 -23.38 -10.20
N LEU A 280 69.25 -23.99 -10.82
CA LEU A 280 69.27 -25.41 -11.11
C LEU A 280 70.34 -25.77 -12.17
N PHE A 281 70.60 -24.88 -13.13
CA PHE A 281 71.61 -25.11 -14.17
C PHE A 281 73.05 -25.02 -13.62
N VAL A 282 73.28 -24.05 -12.70
CA VAL A 282 74.59 -23.92 -12.04
C VAL A 282 74.89 -25.13 -11.16
N LYS A 283 73.87 -25.60 -10.45
CA LYS A 283 74.04 -26.77 -9.52
C LYS A 283 74.26 -28.10 -10.21
N ASN A 284 73.87 -28.25 -11.47
CA ASN A 284 74.09 -29.47 -12.27
C ASN A 284 75.41 -29.49 -13.03
N ASN A 285 76.18 -28.39 -13.01
CA ASN A 285 77.51 -28.32 -13.70
C ASN A 285 78.68 -28.20 -12.72
N GLU A 286 78.49 -28.42 -11.43
CA GLU A 286 79.47 -28.70 -10.41
C GLU A 286 79.48 -30.22 -10.13
#